data_3d510851178846bb7394ec699f8c7b97
#
_entry.id   3d510851178846bb7394ec699f8c7b97
#
_cell.length_a   1.000
_cell.length_b   1.000
_cell.length_c   1.000
_cell.angle_alpha   90.00
_cell.angle_beta   90.00
_cell.angle_gamma   90.00
#
_symmetry.space_group_name_H-M   'P 1'
#
loop_
_entity.id
_entity.type
_entity.pdbx_description
1 polymer ?
#
loop_
_entity_poly.entity_id
_entity_poly.type
_entity_poly.pdbx_seq_one_letter_code
_entity_poly.pdbx_strand_id
1 'polypeptide(L)'
;MKALFSIAWRSAWNRRFTLALTVFSIALSTFLLLGVERIRTELRENFASSVSGTDLIVGARTGSTQLLLYSVFRIGAATNNISWKSVQALQAHPGVDWVVPLSLGDSHRGFAVLATSTDYFTRFRYGDKQLLKLREGKPFNELFDAVVGAEVADKLGYHVGQKITLAHGSGELNVAEHADKPFTVVGVLARTGTPVDRTVHIGLAAMEAIHLEWVGGAPMPGVHIPAEQVRKFDLTPKNVTAALVGLKNRAAVFGVQRWISTYTGEPLMAILPGVALDELWSVIGIGENALLLMSALVALVSLAGLVSVVMAGLNERRRELAVLRAVGAGLRHVLALLALEGAMVTVLGVLLGVVMALLGIALLSPWLQAQFGLTLSLSEPTLNEWLLMASLLVAGWLASLLPGIRAYRLSLADGLSPRI
;
A
#
# COMPACT_ATOMS: atom_id res chain seq x y z
N MET A 1 -21.92 -42.90 4.29
CA MET A 1 -20.95 -41.80 4.12
C MET A 1 -19.51 -42.19 4.49
N LYS A 2 -19.23 -42.82 5.63
CA LYS A 2 -17.85 -43.24 6.02
C LYS A 2 -17.17 -44.17 4.98
N ALA A 3 -17.91 -45.13 4.39
CA ALA A 3 -17.38 -46.02 3.36
C ALA A 3 -16.99 -45.29 2.07
N LEU A 4 -17.81 -44.33 1.60
CA LEU A 4 -17.51 -43.51 0.42
C LEU A 4 -16.26 -42.64 0.63
N PHE A 5 -16.11 -42.06 1.83
CA PHE A 5 -14.93 -41.27 2.18
C PHE A 5 -13.64 -42.14 2.20
N SER A 6 -13.70 -43.38 2.78
CA SER A 6 -12.53 -44.24 2.81
C SER A 6 -12.12 -44.74 1.40
N ILE A 7 -13.08 -44.96 0.52
CA ILE A 7 -12.82 -45.34 -0.88
C ILE A 7 -12.19 -44.16 -1.63
N ALA A 8 -12.76 -42.94 -1.48
CA ALA A 8 -12.22 -41.74 -2.08
C ALA A 8 -10.77 -41.49 -1.65
N TRP A 9 -10.47 -41.60 -0.34
CA TRP A 9 -9.14 -41.38 0.21
C TRP A 9 -8.12 -42.42 -0.33
N ARG A 10 -8.43 -43.71 -0.31
CA ARG A 10 -7.53 -44.77 -0.83
C ARG A 10 -7.26 -44.61 -2.33
N SER A 11 -8.27 -44.24 -3.09
CA SER A 11 -8.17 -44.03 -4.52
C SER A 11 -7.35 -42.75 -4.83
N ALA A 12 -7.50 -41.67 -4.04
CA ALA A 12 -6.69 -40.48 -4.13
C ALA A 12 -5.20 -40.76 -3.84
N TRP A 13 -4.92 -41.65 -2.86
CA TRP A 13 -3.56 -42.01 -2.49
C TRP A 13 -2.77 -42.70 -3.61
N ASN A 14 -3.43 -43.49 -4.44
CA ASN A 14 -2.80 -44.12 -5.61
C ASN A 14 -2.37 -43.13 -6.68
N ARG A 15 -2.94 -41.90 -6.70
CA ARG A 15 -2.66 -40.81 -7.66
C ARG A 15 -2.05 -39.61 -7.01
N ARG A 16 -1.40 -39.80 -5.88
CA ARG A 16 -0.87 -38.71 -5.05
C ARG A 16 -0.05 -37.67 -5.81
N PHE A 17 0.74 -38.08 -6.81
CA PHE A 17 1.56 -37.14 -7.60
C PHE A 17 0.71 -36.20 -8.48
N THR A 18 -0.24 -36.75 -9.22
CA THR A 18 -1.13 -35.98 -10.10
C THR A 18 -2.05 -35.07 -9.29
N LEU A 19 -2.61 -35.61 -8.19
CA LEU A 19 -3.44 -34.83 -7.28
C LEU A 19 -2.65 -33.77 -6.54
N ALA A 20 -1.40 -34.06 -6.12
CA ALA A 20 -0.52 -33.07 -5.49
C ALA A 20 -0.20 -31.90 -6.41
N LEU A 21 0.04 -32.16 -7.71
CA LEU A 21 0.26 -31.12 -8.69
C LEU A 21 -1.00 -30.24 -8.86
N THR A 22 -2.18 -30.85 -8.86
CA THR A 22 -3.45 -30.12 -8.94
C THR A 22 -3.70 -29.29 -7.67
N VAL A 23 -3.46 -29.87 -6.48
CA VAL A 23 -3.53 -29.15 -5.20
C VAL A 23 -2.55 -27.96 -5.20
N PHE A 24 -1.33 -28.16 -5.67
CA PHE A 24 -0.33 -27.10 -5.76
C PHE A 24 -0.75 -26.00 -6.75
N SER A 25 -1.32 -26.36 -7.90
CA SER A 25 -1.84 -25.39 -8.88
C SER A 25 -2.97 -24.54 -8.29
N ILE A 26 -3.91 -25.16 -7.57
CA ILE A 26 -5.00 -24.45 -6.88
C ILE A 26 -4.43 -23.59 -5.75
N ALA A 27 -3.45 -24.11 -5.01
CA ALA A 27 -2.78 -23.36 -3.94
C ALA A 27 -2.07 -22.10 -4.47
N LEU A 28 -1.36 -22.22 -5.59
CA LEU A 28 -0.70 -21.07 -6.24
C LEU A 28 -1.72 -20.02 -6.70
N SER A 29 -2.85 -20.47 -7.27
CA SER A 29 -3.94 -19.57 -7.68
C SER A 29 -4.56 -18.85 -6.48
N THR A 30 -4.79 -19.57 -5.39
CA THR A 30 -5.31 -19.01 -4.14
C THR A 30 -4.32 -18.01 -3.54
N PHE A 31 -3.04 -18.37 -3.51
CA PHE A 31 -1.95 -17.48 -3.06
C PHE A 31 -1.93 -16.17 -3.86
N LEU A 32 -2.02 -16.24 -5.19
CA LEU A 32 -2.01 -15.05 -6.05
C LEU A 32 -3.24 -14.19 -5.82
N LEU A 33 -4.45 -14.77 -5.77
CA LEU A 33 -5.69 -14.04 -5.53
C LEU A 33 -5.68 -13.32 -4.19
N LEU A 34 -5.33 -14.05 -3.12
CA LEU A 34 -5.28 -13.48 -1.77
C LEU A 34 -4.14 -12.48 -1.62
N GLY A 35 -2.98 -12.76 -2.22
CA GLY A 35 -1.82 -11.86 -2.19
C GLY A 35 -2.11 -10.53 -2.88
N VAL A 36 -2.72 -10.56 -4.05
CA VAL A 36 -3.11 -9.33 -4.78
C VAL A 36 -4.15 -8.54 -4.00
N GLU A 37 -5.20 -9.20 -3.47
CA GLU A 37 -6.24 -8.51 -2.69
C GLU A 37 -5.68 -7.92 -1.40
N ARG A 38 -4.78 -8.64 -0.73
CA ARG A 38 -4.13 -8.16 0.49
C ARG A 38 -3.27 -6.94 0.24
N ILE A 39 -2.38 -6.99 -0.75
CA ILE A 39 -1.53 -5.85 -1.12
C ILE A 39 -2.39 -4.65 -1.48
N ARG A 40 -3.45 -4.86 -2.27
CA ARG A 40 -4.40 -3.81 -2.65
C ARG A 40 -5.04 -3.13 -1.44
N THR A 41 -5.58 -3.91 -0.51
CA THR A 41 -6.26 -3.39 0.69
C THR A 41 -5.28 -2.64 1.59
N GLU A 42 -4.14 -3.22 1.89
CA GLU A 42 -3.12 -2.62 2.75
C GLU A 42 -2.52 -1.33 2.14
N LEU A 43 -2.26 -1.32 0.83
CA LEU A 43 -1.82 -0.08 0.16
C LEU A 43 -2.87 1.01 0.32
N ARG A 44 -4.14 0.71 0.08
CA ARG A 44 -5.22 1.68 0.19
C ARG A 44 -5.36 2.23 1.62
N GLU A 45 -5.28 1.36 2.62
CA GLU A 45 -5.33 1.74 4.02
C GLU A 45 -4.11 2.57 4.45
N ASN A 46 -2.91 2.18 4.07
CA ASN A 46 -1.67 2.92 4.37
C ASN A 46 -1.70 4.33 3.74
N PHE A 47 -2.16 4.45 2.50
CA PHE A 47 -2.30 5.76 1.86
C PHE A 47 -3.38 6.61 2.53
N ALA A 48 -4.55 6.04 2.80
CA ALA A 48 -5.64 6.76 3.49
C ALA A 48 -5.23 7.21 4.90
N SER A 49 -4.46 6.38 5.60
CA SER A 49 -3.98 6.66 6.95
C SER A 49 -2.92 7.77 7.02
N SER A 50 -2.25 8.07 5.89
CA SER A 50 -1.15 9.06 5.87
C SER A 50 -1.60 10.50 6.08
N VAL A 51 -2.89 10.82 6.00
CA VAL A 51 -3.44 12.20 6.08
C VAL A 51 -4.72 12.25 6.92
N SER A 52 -4.78 11.50 7.99
CA SER A 52 -5.95 11.54 8.86
C SER A 52 -5.98 12.86 9.66
N GLY A 53 -7.17 13.49 9.75
CA GLY A 53 -7.36 14.70 10.56
C GLY A 53 -7.00 16.03 9.88
N THR A 54 -6.59 16.03 8.60
CA THR A 54 -6.45 17.23 7.77
C THR A 54 -7.71 17.39 6.92
N ASP A 55 -8.35 18.55 7.00
CA ASP A 55 -9.59 18.79 6.26
C ASP A 55 -9.31 19.24 4.81
N LEU A 56 -8.30 20.11 4.62
CA LEU A 56 -7.87 20.59 3.30
C LEU A 56 -6.35 20.59 3.18
N ILE A 57 -5.86 20.32 1.97
CA ILE A 57 -4.48 20.63 1.57
C ILE A 57 -4.54 21.76 0.56
N VAL A 58 -3.78 22.82 0.81
CA VAL A 58 -3.75 24.03 -0.02
C VAL A 58 -2.38 24.16 -0.66
N GLY A 59 -2.35 24.47 -1.93
CA GLY A 59 -1.13 24.73 -2.71
C GLY A 59 -1.40 25.61 -3.92
N ALA A 60 -0.38 25.81 -4.74
CA ALA A 60 -0.54 26.47 -6.03
C ALA A 60 -1.48 25.63 -6.94
N ARG A 61 -2.18 26.30 -7.84
CA ARG A 61 -3.12 25.62 -8.75
C ARG A 61 -2.40 24.64 -9.67
N THR A 62 -2.64 23.36 -9.44
CA THR A 62 -2.10 22.20 -10.18
C THR A 62 -3.17 21.12 -10.29
N GLY A 63 -2.82 19.82 -10.48
CA GLY A 63 -3.75 18.72 -10.33
C GLY A 63 -3.93 18.33 -8.86
N SER A 64 -5.15 17.91 -8.47
CA SER A 64 -5.48 17.43 -7.11
C SER A 64 -4.57 16.28 -6.66
N THR A 65 -4.42 15.28 -7.51
CA THR A 65 -3.51 14.15 -7.28
C THR A 65 -2.05 14.61 -7.16
N GLN A 66 -1.60 15.54 -8.01
CA GLN A 66 -0.23 16.04 -7.96
C GLN A 66 0.03 16.77 -6.64
N LEU A 67 -0.89 17.66 -6.21
CA LEU A 67 -0.79 18.36 -4.93
C LEU A 67 -0.70 17.38 -3.76
N LEU A 68 -1.52 16.31 -3.76
CA LEU A 68 -1.48 15.26 -2.76
C LEU A 68 -0.13 14.52 -2.78
N LEU A 69 0.35 14.10 -3.95
CA LEU A 69 1.57 13.30 -4.09
C LEU A 69 2.79 14.04 -3.54
N TYR A 70 3.02 15.29 -3.92
CA TYR A 70 4.21 15.98 -3.42
C TYR A 70 4.07 16.45 -1.97
N SER A 71 2.88 16.93 -1.55
CA SER A 71 2.71 17.50 -0.20
C SER A 71 2.66 16.45 0.90
N VAL A 72 2.09 15.26 0.63
CA VAL A 72 1.92 14.19 1.62
C VAL A 72 2.90 13.06 1.41
N PHE A 73 2.97 12.55 0.16
CA PHE A 73 3.76 11.35 -0.14
C PHE A 73 5.21 11.64 -0.49
N ARG A 74 5.60 12.91 -0.64
CA ARG A 74 6.96 13.32 -1.03
C ARG A 74 7.37 12.76 -2.39
N ILE A 75 6.39 12.52 -3.27
CA ILE A 75 6.59 11.99 -4.63
C ILE A 75 6.46 13.12 -5.63
N GLY A 76 7.49 13.30 -6.44
CA GLY A 76 7.56 14.41 -7.41
C GLY A 76 7.96 15.73 -6.75
N ALA A 77 7.80 16.83 -7.50
CA ALA A 77 8.11 18.19 -7.05
C ALA A 77 6.94 19.13 -7.36
N ALA A 78 6.79 20.16 -6.55
CA ALA A 78 5.85 21.22 -6.83
C ALA A 78 6.32 22.05 -8.04
N THR A 79 5.41 22.32 -8.97
CA THR A 79 5.69 23.22 -10.10
C THR A 79 5.76 24.68 -9.68
N ASN A 80 4.95 25.04 -8.68
CA ASN A 80 4.91 26.40 -8.10
C ASN A 80 4.70 26.31 -6.59
N ASN A 81 5.24 27.30 -5.89
CA ASN A 81 5.01 27.50 -4.47
C ASN A 81 3.91 28.55 -4.23
N ILE A 82 3.37 28.60 -3.02
CA ILE A 82 2.44 29.65 -2.58
C ILE A 82 3.17 30.66 -1.70
N SER A 83 2.78 31.91 -1.79
CA SER A 83 3.42 32.98 -1.02
C SER A 83 3.09 32.88 0.48
N TRP A 84 4.00 33.34 1.32
CA TRP A 84 3.76 33.41 2.77
C TRP A 84 2.54 34.26 3.13
N LYS A 85 2.27 35.33 2.33
CA LYS A 85 1.08 36.17 2.49
C LYS A 85 -0.21 35.37 2.37
N SER A 86 -0.26 34.40 1.45
CA SER A 86 -1.41 33.51 1.29
C SER A 86 -1.58 32.56 2.47
N VAL A 87 -0.48 32.06 3.04
CA VAL A 87 -0.52 31.27 4.29
C VAL A 87 -1.08 32.11 5.44
N GLN A 88 -0.66 33.35 5.57
CA GLN A 88 -1.18 34.27 6.58
C GLN A 88 -2.67 34.57 6.37
N ALA A 89 -3.11 34.75 5.12
CA ALA A 89 -4.52 34.94 4.80
C ALA A 89 -5.37 33.71 5.13
N LEU A 90 -4.84 32.49 4.91
CA LEU A 90 -5.48 31.24 5.36
C LEU A 90 -5.61 31.18 6.88
N GLN A 91 -4.55 31.54 7.62
CA GLN A 91 -4.57 31.56 9.09
C GLN A 91 -5.57 32.56 9.65
N ALA A 92 -5.76 33.70 8.97
CA ALA A 92 -6.70 34.75 9.37
C ALA A 92 -8.16 34.43 9.01
N HIS A 93 -8.41 33.40 8.19
CA HIS A 93 -9.78 33.08 7.75
C HIS A 93 -10.64 32.53 8.91
N PRO A 94 -11.86 33.06 9.14
CA PRO A 94 -12.67 32.72 10.31
C PRO A 94 -13.02 31.21 10.45
N GLY A 95 -13.13 30.49 9.32
CA GLY A 95 -13.47 29.07 9.28
C GLY A 95 -12.29 28.13 9.55
N VAL A 96 -11.06 28.68 9.55
CA VAL A 96 -9.83 27.89 9.76
C VAL A 96 -9.50 27.83 11.24
N ASP A 97 -9.12 26.66 11.72
CA ASP A 97 -8.64 26.42 13.09
C ASP A 97 -7.12 26.49 13.16
N TRP A 98 -6.44 25.78 12.24
CA TRP A 98 -4.99 25.76 12.16
C TRP A 98 -4.48 25.61 10.73
N VAL A 99 -3.29 26.12 10.49
CA VAL A 99 -2.54 25.97 9.23
C VAL A 99 -1.14 25.50 9.55
N VAL A 100 -0.72 24.41 8.95
CA VAL A 100 0.64 23.89 9.03
C VAL A 100 1.30 24.01 7.66
N PRO A 101 2.22 24.95 7.47
CA PRO A 101 2.93 25.14 6.20
C PRO A 101 3.97 24.04 5.99
N LEU A 102 4.13 23.66 4.73
CA LEU A 102 5.07 22.64 4.27
C LEU A 102 5.97 23.23 3.19
N SER A 103 7.28 23.24 3.40
CA SER A 103 8.26 23.61 2.38
C SER A 103 9.17 22.44 2.07
N LEU A 104 9.21 22.05 0.80
CA LEU A 104 9.96 20.93 0.25
C LEU A 104 10.92 21.48 -0.82
N GLY A 105 12.03 20.83 -1.04
CA GLY A 105 12.98 21.22 -2.08
C GLY A 105 14.37 20.65 -1.85
N ASP A 106 14.66 20.25 -0.62
CA ASP A 106 15.95 19.68 -0.24
C ASP A 106 15.83 18.19 0.07
N SER A 107 16.99 17.56 0.12
CA SER A 107 17.13 16.14 0.46
C SER A 107 18.30 15.91 1.39
N HIS A 108 18.30 14.74 2.01
CA HIS A 108 19.41 14.25 2.80
C HIS A 108 19.64 12.76 2.48
N ARG A 109 20.72 12.45 1.78
CA ARG A 109 21.08 11.07 1.39
C ARG A 109 19.90 10.27 0.80
N GLY A 110 19.16 10.90 -0.13
CA GLY A 110 18.00 10.28 -0.78
C GLY A 110 16.68 10.36 0.00
N PHE A 111 16.66 10.94 1.19
CA PHE A 111 15.46 11.21 1.97
C PHE A 111 15.00 12.66 1.78
N ALA A 112 13.70 12.87 1.65
CA ALA A 112 13.15 14.21 1.52
C ALA A 112 13.33 15.03 2.80
N VAL A 113 13.61 16.31 2.66
CA VAL A 113 13.62 17.28 3.76
C VAL A 113 12.32 18.08 3.71
N LEU A 114 11.63 18.16 4.85
CA LEU A 114 10.45 18.94 5.06
C LEU A 114 10.73 20.06 6.05
N ALA A 115 10.68 21.29 5.60
CA ALA A 115 10.62 22.43 6.52
C ALA A 115 9.15 22.74 6.86
N THR A 116 8.88 22.91 8.16
CA THR A 116 7.53 23.12 8.68
C THR A 116 7.55 23.88 10.01
N SER A 117 6.38 24.16 10.58
CA SER A 117 6.26 24.71 11.94
C SER A 117 6.23 23.60 13.00
N THR A 118 6.48 23.95 14.26
CA THR A 118 6.35 23.03 15.39
C THR A 118 4.93 22.47 15.56
N ASP A 119 3.93 23.20 15.04
CA ASP A 119 2.54 22.74 15.02
C ASP A 119 2.36 21.44 14.22
N TYR A 120 3.28 21.12 13.33
CA TYR A 120 3.27 19.84 12.62
C TYR A 120 3.23 18.67 13.60
N PHE A 121 4.00 18.68 14.68
CA PHE A 121 4.06 17.58 15.65
C PHE A 121 2.81 17.49 16.54
N THR A 122 2.05 18.56 16.67
CA THR A 122 0.85 18.63 17.53
C THR A 122 -0.45 18.54 16.75
N ARG A 123 -0.47 18.94 15.47
CA ARG A 123 -1.67 19.01 14.63
C ARG A 123 -1.76 17.91 13.60
N PHE A 124 -0.63 17.50 13.01
CA PHE A 124 -0.63 16.38 12.06
C PHE A 124 -1.03 15.08 12.74
N ARG A 125 -1.89 14.32 12.04
CA ARG A 125 -2.38 13.04 12.53
C ARG A 125 -2.29 11.99 11.43
N TYR A 126 -2.08 10.74 11.83
CA TYR A 126 -2.01 9.59 10.96
C TYR A 126 -2.81 8.41 11.53
N GLY A 127 -3.06 7.39 10.74
CA GLY A 127 -3.85 6.23 11.16
C GLY A 127 -5.22 6.66 11.71
N ASP A 128 -5.63 6.08 12.82
CA ASP A 128 -6.84 6.46 13.55
C ASP A 128 -6.65 7.77 14.33
N LYS A 129 -6.25 8.84 13.62
CA LYS A 129 -6.02 10.19 14.17
C LYS A 129 -4.97 10.24 15.28
N GLN A 130 -3.97 9.38 15.23
CA GLN A 130 -2.88 9.37 16.20
C GLN A 130 -1.95 10.56 15.99
N LEU A 131 -1.46 11.12 17.08
CA LEU A 131 -0.43 12.16 17.07
C LEU A 131 0.96 11.56 16.80
N LEU A 132 1.82 12.36 16.16
CA LEU A 132 3.24 12.01 16.06
C LEU A 132 3.84 11.88 17.46
N LYS A 133 4.56 10.81 17.67
CA LYS A 133 5.31 10.54 18.91
C LYS A 133 6.79 10.54 18.61
N LEU A 134 7.58 11.05 19.53
CA LEU A 134 9.03 10.92 19.49
C LEU A 134 9.42 9.58 20.12
N ARG A 135 10.32 8.86 19.47
CA ARG A 135 11.02 7.69 20.03
C ARG A 135 12.12 8.14 20.97
N GLU A 136 12.79 9.26 20.60
CA GLU A 136 13.93 9.80 21.30
C GLU A 136 14.01 11.32 21.10
N GLY A 137 14.48 12.06 22.10
CA GLY A 137 14.72 13.49 22.01
C GLY A 137 13.47 14.37 22.11
N LYS A 138 13.48 15.50 21.41
CA LYS A 138 12.45 16.57 21.46
C LYS A 138 12.17 17.12 20.05
N PRO A 139 11.04 17.85 19.85
CA PRO A 139 10.81 18.61 18.61
C PRO A 139 11.92 19.65 18.43
N PHE A 140 12.14 20.07 17.16
CA PHE A 140 13.09 21.14 16.87
C PHE A 140 12.62 22.47 17.49
N ASN A 141 13.57 23.28 17.99
CA ASN A 141 13.35 24.59 18.57
C ASN A 141 14.39 25.62 18.10
N GLU A 142 15.65 25.18 17.97
CA GLU A 142 16.72 26.04 17.48
C GLU A 142 16.79 26.02 15.94
N LEU A 143 17.44 27.03 15.36
CA LEU A 143 17.48 27.25 13.90
C LEU A 143 17.99 26.03 13.14
N PHE A 144 19.05 25.39 13.59
CA PHE A 144 19.66 24.25 12.93
C PHE A 144 19.37 22.92 13.64
N ASP A 145 18.20 22.81 14.26
CA ASP A 145 17.68 21.56 14.78
C ASP A 145 16.99 20.76 13.67
N ALA A 146 17.17 19.45 13.70
CA ALA A 146 16.47 18.52 12.84
C ALA A 146 15.80 17.39 13.63
N VAL A 147 14.62 16.98 13.22
CA VAL A 147 13.94 15.78 13.71
C VAL A 147 13.84 14.80 12.57
N VAL A 148 14.36 13.59 12.75
CA VAL A 148 14.38 12.57 11.70
C VAL A 148 13.27 11.54 11.87
N GLY A 149 12.71 11.09 10.76
CA GLY A 149 11.75 9.98 10.74
C GLY A 149 12.41 8.66 11.14
N ALA A 150 11.61 7.70 11.57
CA ALA A 150 12.09 6.41 12.08
C ALA A 150 12.96 5.66 11.07
N GLU A 151 12.56 5.63 9.80
CA GLU A 151 13.31 4.92 8.75
C GLU A 151 14.62 5.63 8.40
N VAL A 152 14.64 6.97 8.41
CA VAL A 152 15.87 7.75 8.23
C VAL A 152 16.89 7.40 9.31
N ALA A 153 16.43 7.39 10.58
CA ALA A 153 17.28 7.06 11.71
C ALA A 153 17.79 5.61 11.63
N ASP A 154 16.92 4.66 11.34
CA ASP A 154 17.27 3.24 11.28
C ASP A 154 18.23 2.92 10.12
N LYS A 155 17.99 3.48 8.91
CA LYS A 155 18.84 3.22 7.73
C LYS A 155 20.21 3.91 7.78
N LEU A 156 20.27 5.12 8.35
CA LEU A 156 21.49 5.91 8.40
C LEU A 156 22.21 5.83 9.75
N GLY A 157 21.63 5.11 10.71
CA GLY A 157 22.22 4.93 12.06
C GLY A 157 22.21 6.20 12.89
N TYR A 158 21.19 7.07 12.76
CA TYR A 158 21.16 8.36 13.43
C TYR A 158 20.56 8.29 14.84
N HIS A 159 21.23 9.00 15.73
CA HIS A 159 20.82 9.23 17.11
C HIS A 159 20.82 10.72 17.46
N VAL A 160 20.14 11.09 18.52
CA VAL A 160 20.14 12.47 19.02
C VAL A 160 21.56 12.95 19.33
N GLY A 161 21.87 14.17 18.92
CA GLY A 161 23.18 14.82 19.04
C GLY A 161 24.08 14.71 17.80
N GLN A 162 23.75 13.89 16.81
CA GLN A 162 24.55 13.78 15.59
C GLN A 162 24.31 14.97 14.66
N LYS A 163 25.34 15.35 13.89
CA LYS A 163 25.27 16.39 12.89
C LYS A 163 25.01 15.79 11.50
N ILE A 164 24.12 16.43 10.75
CA ILE A 164 23.77 16.08 9.37
C ILE A 164 23.87 17.32 8.48
N THR A 165 24.19 17.13 7.20
CA THR A 165 24.19 18.18 6.19
C THR A 165 23.07 17.91 5.19
N LEU A 166 22.41 18.96 4.73
CA LEU A 166 21.35 18.86 3.74
C LEU A 166 21.92 19.18 2.35
N ALA A 167 21.24 18.70 1.32
CA ALA A 167 21.61 18.96 -0.07
C ALA A 167 20.41 19.49 -0.84
N HIS A 168 20.65 20.40 -1.77
CA HIS A 168 19.61 20.96 -2.62
C HIS A 168 19.17 19.96 -3.69
N GLY A 169 17.85 19.86 -3.91
CA GLY A 169 17.23 18.98 -4.90
C GLY A 169 16.73 17.66 -4.32
N SER A 170 15.92 16.98 -5.12
CA SER A 170 15.33 15.67 -4.78
C SER A 170 16.13 14.56 -5.49
N GLY A 171 16.70 13.62 -4.75
CA GLY A 171 17.31 12.41 -5.28
C GLY A 171 18.75 12.16 -4.87
N GLU A 172 19.37 11.15 -5.49
CA GLU A 172 20.77 10.74 -5.23
C GLU A 172 21.83 11.70 -5.84
N LEU A 173 21.41 12.55 -6.78
CA LEU A 173 22.28 13.56 -7.38
C LEU A 173 22.32 14.79 -6.46
N ASN A 174 23.30 14.81 -5.56
CA ASN A 174 23.61 15.98 -4.75
C ASN A 174 24.18 17.08 -5.64
N VAL A 175 23.35 18.05 -6.01
CA VAL A 175 23.78 19.16 -6.88
C VAL A 175 24.62 20.17 -6.08
N ALA A 176 24.32 20.38 -4.81
CA ALA A 176 25.14 21.17 -3.88
C ALA A 176 24.76 20.85 -2.43
N GLU A 177 25.76 20.64 -1.58
CA GLU A 177 25.57 20.39 -0.15
C GLU A 177 25.71 21.68 0.66
N HIS A 178 24.85 21.85 1.67
CA HIS A 178 24.92 22.92 2.66
C HIS A 178 25.87 22.53 3.81
N ALA A 179 27.12 22.17 3.47
CA ALA A 179 28.11 21.68 4.42
C ALA A 179 28.53 22.72 5.48
N ASP A 180 28.36 24.00 5.15
CA ASP A 180 28.67 25.16 6.01
C ASP A 180 27.60 25.43 7.09
N LYS A 181 26.42 24.80 6.98
CA LYS A 181 25.29 24.95 7.89
C LYS A 181 24.76 23.58 8.37
N PRO A 182 25.56 22.84 9.18
CA PRO A 182 25.15 21.51 9.66
C PRO A 182 23.98 21.60 10.63
N PHE A 183 23.05 20.66 10.52
CA PHE A 183 21.93 20.49 11.43
C PHE A 183 22.28 19.47 12.52
N THR A 184 21.74 19.67 13.71
CA THR A 184 21.84 18.70 14.81
C THR A 184 20.54 17.91 14.91
N VAL A 185 20.63 16.59 14.90
CA VAL A 185 19.49 15.72 15.17
C VAL A 185 19.10 15.85 16.65
N VAL A 186 17.96 16.47 16.93
CA VAL A 186 17.46 16.70 18.31
C VAL A 186 16.33 15.74 18.68
N GLY A 187 15.76 15.04 17.70
CA GLY A 187 14.70 14.07 17.94
C GLY A 187 14.59 13.03 16.82
N VAL A 188 14.09 11.87 17.20
CA VAL A 188 13.77 10.76 16.31
C VAL A 188 12.30 10.40 16.51
N LEU A 189 11.51 10.40 15.42
CA LEU A 189 10.11 10.04 15.48
C LEU A 189 9.94 8.53 15.70
N ALA A 190 8.87 8.14 16.38
CA ALA A 190 8.41 6.77 16.40
C ALA A 190 7.88 6.39 15.02
N ARG A 191 7.96 5.10 14.67
CA ARG A 191 7.49 4.60 13.37
C ARG A 191 5.99 4.80 13.21
N THR A 192 5.60 5.32 12.07
CA THR A 192 4.20 5.65 11.75
C THR A 192 3.63 4.78 10.62
N GLY A 193 4.48 4.16 9.79
CA GLY A 193 4.07 3.48 8.56
C GLY A 193 3.66 4.45 7.44
N THR A 194 4.00 5.73 7.56
CA THR A 194 3.65 6.80 6.61
C THR A 194 4.91 7.44 6.03
N PRO A 195 4.82 8.31 5.01
CA PRO A 195 5.97 9.04 4.48
C PRO A 195 6.75 9.87 5.50
N VAL A 196 6.17 10.16 6.67
CA VAL A 196 6.85 10.81 7.79
C VAL A 196 8.09 10.04 8.23
N ASP A 197 8.04 8.71 8.20
CA ASP A 197 9.18 7.86 8.58
C ASP A 197 10.41 8.05 7.69
N ARG A 198 10.20 8.50 6.44
CA ARG A 198 11.22 8.72 5.41
C ARG A 198 11.57 10.20 5.22
N THR A 199 11.26 11.05 6.18
CA THR A 199 11.41 12.50 6.06
C THR A 199 12.31 13.03 7.16
N VAL A 200 13.19 13.98 6.82
CA VAL A 200 13.92 14.82 7.75
C VAL A 200 13.13 16.11 7.95
N HIS A 201 12.79 16.46 9.18
CA HIS A 201 11.98 17.62 9.53
C HIS A 201 12.84 18.72 10.11
N ILE A 202 12.72 19.94 9.56
CA ILE A 202 13.43 21.15 10.04
C ILE A 202 12.46 22.31 10.20
N GLY A 203 12.92 23.39 10.85
CA GLY A 203 12.15 24.63 10.95
C GLY A 203 12.07 25.39 9.61
N LEU A 204 10.97 26.13 9.36
CA LEU A 204 10.84 26.97 8.16
C LEU A 204 11.94 28.03 8.08
N ALA A 205 12.28 28.66 9.20
CA ALA A 205 13.38 29.63 9.28
C ALA A 205 14.74 29.02 8.89
N ALA A 206 14.94 27.71 9.18
CA ALA A 206 16.15 27.00 8.80
C ALA A 206 16.26 26.82 7.29
N MET A 207 15.13 26.54 6.62
CA MET A 207 15.07 26.44 5.16
C MET A 207 15.46 27.78 4.51
N GLU A 208 14.96 28.91 5.02
CA GLU A 208 15.37 30.22 4.52
C GLU A 208 16.86 30.49 4.80
N ALA A 209 17.35 30.11 5.99
CA ALA A 209 18.73 30.33 6.40
C ALA A 209 19.77 29.64 5.51
N ILE A 210 19.48 28.40 5.05
CA ILE A 210 20.40 27.67 4.16
C ILE A 210 20.35 28.20 2.73
N HIS A 211 19.30 28.94 2.35
CA HIS A 211 19.10 29.49 1.00
C HIS A 211 19.34 31.00 0.90
N LEU A 212 19.82 31.68 1.95
CA LEU A 212 20.11 33.11 1.91
C LEU A 212 21.07 33.54 0.79
N GLU A 213 22.01 32.63 0.48
CA GLU A 213 23.06 32.84 -0.56
C GLU A 213 22.64 32.30 -1.93
N TRP A 214 21.37 31.92 -2.11
CA TRP A 214 20.90 31.23 -3.30
C TRP A 214 19.96 32.12 -4.11
N VAL A 215 20.17 32.15 -5.41
CA VAL A 215 19.29 32.83 -6.38
C VAL A 215 19.01 31.89 -7.53
N GLY A 216 17.72 31.73 -7.85
CA GLY A 216 17.32 30.86 -8.97
C GLY A 216 17.72 29.37 -8.83
N GLY A 217 17.89 28.86 -7.60
CA GLY A 217 18.26 27.47 -7.35
C GLY A 217 19.77 27.18 -7.39
N ALA A 218 20.61 28.24 -7.44
CA ALA A 218 22.06 28.09 -7.42
C ALA A 218 22.70 29.04 -6.39
N PRO A 219 23.84 28.66 -5.78
CA PRO A 219 24.57 29.53 -4.85
C PRO A 219 25.16 30.72 -5.59
N MET A 220 25.08 31.93 -4.99
CA MET A 220 25.67 33.14 -5.53
C MET A 220 27.19 33.07 -5.42
N PRO A 221 27.94 33.21 -6.55
CA PRO A 221 29.40 33.19 -6.52
C PRO A 221 29.98 34.29 -5.63
N GLY A 222 30.89 33.95 -4.73
CA GLY A 222 31.59 34.91 -3.87
C GLY A 222 30.80 35.45 -2.67
N VAL A 223 29.59 34.96 -2.44
CA VAL A 223 28.79 35.28 -1.26
C VAL A 223 28.84 34.09 -0.32
N HIS A 224 29.30 34.30 0.91
CA HIS A 224 29.27 33.29 1.97
C HIS A 224 28.85 33.94 3.29
N ILE A 225 27.73 33.45 3.85
CA ILE A 225 27.16 33.90 5.12
C ILE A 225 27.34 32.79 6.16
N PRO A 226 28.27 32.93 7.09
CA PRO A 226 28.50 31.93 8.14
C PRO A 226 27.24 31.66 8.97
N ALA A 227 27.12 30.43 9.48
CA ALA A 227 25.96 29.98 10.26
C ALA A 227 25.62 30.90 11.45
N GLU A 228 26.63 31.51 12.08
CA GLU A 228 26.46 32.43 13.23
C GLU A 228 25.83 33.78 12.81
N GLN A 229 25.96 34.15 11.54
CA GLN A 229 25.48 35.44 11.06
C GLN A 229 24.09 35.37 10.43
N VAL A 230 23.59 34.20 10.05
CA VAL A 230 22.28 34.06 9.38
C VAL A 230 21.14 34.58 10.23
N ARG A 231 21.25 34.54 11.56
CA ARG A 231 20.22 35.07 12.49
C ARG A 231 20.07 36.62 12.43
N LYS A 232 20.98 37.32 11.75
CA LYS A 232 20.87 38.78 11.53
C LYS A 232 19.96 39.14 10.36
N PHE A 233 19.59 38.16 9.55
CA PHE A 233 18.72 38.34 8.39
C PHE A 233 17.26 38.01 8.74
N ASP A 234 16.34 38.49 7.93
CA ASP A 234 14.94 38.12 8.01
C ASP A 234 14.79 36.69 7.47
N LEU A 235 14.47 35.75 8.37
CA LEU A 235 14.26 34.34 8.08
C LEU A 235 12.76 33.99 7.96
N THR A 236 11.90 35.00 7.77
CA THR A 236 10.49 34.77 7.46
C THR A 236 10.39 34.07 6.12
N PRO A 237 9.68 32.94 6.01
CA PRO A 237 9.50 32.23 4.75
C PRO A 237 8.92 33.18 3.69
N LYS A 238 9.49 33.16 2.49
CA LYS A 238 8.93 33.91 1.36
C LYS A 238 7.81 33.14 0.70
N ASN A 239 8.05 31.83 0.53
CA ASN A 239 7.16 30.90 -0.12
C ASN A 239 7.15 29.54 0.62
N VAL A 240 6.08 28.79 0.46
CA VAL A 240 5.98 27.40 0.91
C VAL A 240 5.38 26.54 -0.21
N THR A 241 5.64 25.25 -0.18
CA THR A 241 5.18 24.31 -1.20
C THR A 241 3.68 24.07 -1.10
N ALA A 242 3.18 23.88 0.13
CA ALA A 242 1.78 23.64 0.43
C ALA A 242 1.47 23.98 1.89
N ALA A 243 0.21 23.91 2.27
CA ALA A 243 -0.23 24.02 3.66
C ALA A 243 -1.29 22.97 3.99
N LEU A 244 -1.16 22.32 5.13
CA LEU A 244 -2.22 21.51 5.72
C LEU A 244 -3.14 22.43 6.52
N VAL A 245 -4.44 22.26 6.36
CA VAL A 245 -5.45 23.13 6.97
C VAL A 245 -6.47 22.27 7.73
N GLY A 246 -6.68 22.61 8.98
CA GLY A 246 -7.79 22.11 9.78
C GLY A 246 -8.85 23.17 9.97
N LEU A 247 -10.10 22.77 9.91
CA LEU A 247 -11.26 23.65 10.01
C LEU A 247 -11.90 23.56 11.40
N LYS A 248 -12.43 24.69 11.89
CA LYS A 248 -13.22 24.70 13.13
C LYS A 248 -14.49 23.86 13.02
N ASN A 249 -15.08 23.84 11.82
CA ASN A 249 -16.27 23.04 11.52
C ASN A 249 -16.14 22.44 10.12
N ARG A 250 -16.20 21.12 10.03
CA ARG A 250 -16.12 20.38 8.76
C ARG A 250 -17.25 20.73 7.78
N ALA A 251 -18.42 21.15 8.26
CA ALA A 251 -19.50 21.60 7.38
C ALA A 251 -19.13 22.83 6.54
N ALA A 252 -18.15 23.62 6.98
CA ALA A 252 -17.67 24.80 6.26
C ALA A 252 -16.65 24.49 5.13
N VAL A 253 -16.28 23.22 4.93
CA VAL A 253 -15.20 22.81 4.03
C VAL A 253 -15.38 23.35 2.62
N PHE A 254 -16.58 23.24 2.03
CA PHE A 254 -16.83 23.72 0.66
C PHE A 254 -16.84 25.27 0.58
N GLY A 255 -17.27 25.95 1.65
CA GLY A 255 -17.18 27.40 1.73
C GLY A 255 -15.75 27.91 1.74
N VAL A 256 -14.90 27.30 2.56
CA VAL A 256 -13.45 27.61 2.63
C VAL A 256 -12.76 27.23 1.34
N GLN A 257 -13.04 26.07 0.76
CA GLN A 257 -12.50 25.64 -0.53
C GLN A 257 -12.86 26.64 -1.65
N ARG A 258 -14.11 27.11 -1.68
CA ARG A 258 -14.54 28.12 -2.66
C ARG A 258 -13.80 29.44 -2.44
N TRP A 259 -13.66 29.91 -1.19
CA TRP A 259 -12.91 31.11 -0.88
C TRP A 259 -11.46 31.00 -1.37
N ILE A 260 -10.78 29.85 -1.14
CA ILE A 260 -9.42 29.60 -1.62
C ILE A 260 -9.36 29.65 -3.15
N SER A 261 -10.31 29.01 -3.84
CA SER A 261 -10.32 28.94 -5.31
C SER A 261 -10.57 30.31 -5.98
N THR A 262 -11.20 31.23 -5.26
CA THR A 262 -11.50 32.61 -5.71
C THR A 262 -10.56 33.65 -5.09
N TYR A 263 -9.52 33.21 -4.37
CA TYR A 263 -8.56 34.12 -3.75
C TYR A 263 -7.84 34.94 -4.79
N THR A 264 -7.82 36.29 -4.58
CA THR A 264 -7.34 37.26 -5.58
C THR A 264 -5.83 37.50 -5.51
N GLY A 265 -5.17 37.11 -4.41
CA GLY A 265 -3.73 37.38 -4.23
C GLY A 265 -2.85 36.51 -5.14
N GLU A 266 -3.21 35.27 -5.35
CA GLU A 266 -2.55 34.35 -6.25
C GLU A 266 -3.47 33.14 -6.54
N PRO A 267 -3.23 32.36 -7.64
CA PRO A 267 -4.04 31.21 -7.99
C PRO A 267 -3.76 30.04 -7.03
N LEU A 268 -4.66 29.82 -6.08
CA LEU A 268 -4.62 28.73 -5.11
C LEU A 268 -5.55 27.58 -5.50
N MET A 269 -5.25 26.41 -4.99
CA MET A 269 -6.09 25.23 -5.01
C MET A 269 -6.19 24.63 -3.60
N ALA A 270 -7.38 24.24 -3.21
CA ALA A 270 -7.62 23.46 -2.00
C ALA A 270 -8.23 22.11 -2.39
N ILE A 271 -7.64 21.04 -1.90
CA ILE A 271 -8.13 19.67 -2.12
C ILE A 271 -8.56 19.05 -0.80
N LEU A 272 -9.60 18.22 -0.86
CA LEU A 272 -9.93 17.31 0.21
C LEU A 272 -9.04 16.06 0.06
N PRO A 273 -8.24 15.69 1.07
CA PRO A 273 -7.32 14.56 0.95
C PRO A 273 -7.99 13.25 0.52
N GLY A 274 -9.17 12.95 1.09
CA GLY A 274 -9.93 11.76 0.75
C GLY A 274 -10.37 11.72 -0.71
N VAL A 275 -10.87 12.84 -1.24
CA VAL A 275 -11.32 12.94 -2.65
C VAL A 275 -10.13 12.81 -3.60
N ALA A 276 -9.01 13.46 -3.29
CA ALA A 276 -7.79 13.36 -4.11
C ALA A 276 -7.19 11.93 -4.08
N LEU A 277 -7.32 11.23 -2.96
CA LEU A 277 -6.97 9.80 -2.86
C LEU A 277 -7.89 8.92 -3.72
N ASP A 278 -9.20 9.15 -3.69
CA ASP A 278 -10.14 8.40 -4.53
C ASP A 278 -9.87 8.63 -6.04
N GLU A 279 -9.51 9.86 -6.41
CA GLU A 279 -9.09 10.19 -7.78
C GLU A 279 -7.79 9.45 -8.17
N LEU A 280 -6.79 9.41 -7.29
CA LEU A 280 -5.58 8.62 -7.47
C LEU A 280 -5.90 7.14 -7.64
N TRP A 281 -6.77 6.60 -6.79
CA TRP A 281 -7.19 5.18 -6.86
C TRP A 281 -8.00 4.86 -8.12
N SER A 282 -8.75 5.81 -8.67
CA SER A 282 -9.46 5.59 -9.94
C SER A 282 -8.49 5.31 -11.10
N VAL A 283 -7.31 5.90 -11.08
CA VAL A 283 -6.24 5.66 -12.08
C VAL A 283 -5.50 4.35 -11.80
N ILE A 284 -5.07 4.14 -10.56
CA ILE A 284 -4.34 2.93 -10.14
C ILE A 284 -5.23 1.68 -10.25
N GLY A 285 -6.53 1.82 -9.99
CA GLY A 285 -7.52 0.74 -10.03
C GLY A 285 -7.61 0.00 -11.37
N ILE A 286 -7.21 0.64 -12.47
CA ILE A 286 -7.09 -0.04 -13.78
C ILE A 286 -6.03 -1.15 -13.70
N GLY A 287 -4.87 -0.86 -13.12
CA GLY A 287 -3.81 -1.84 -12.92
C GLY A 287 -4.20 -2.94 -11.92
N GLU A 288 -4.86 -2.55 -10.82
CA GLU A 288 -5.38 -3.51 -9.82
C GLU A 288 -6.39 -4.49 -10.45
N ASN A 289 -7.34 -3.98 -11.24
CA ASN A 289 -8.31 -4.82 -11.92
C ASN A 289 -7.67 -5.76 -12.94
N ALA A 290 -6.61 -5.31 -13.65
CA ALA A 290 -5.82 -6.17 -14.52
C ALA A 290 -5.14 -7.31 -13.76
N LEU A 291 -4.54 -7.03 -12.59
CA LEU A 291 -3.93 -8.06 -11.74
C LEU A 291 -4.97 -9.05 -11.20
N LEU A 292 -6.14 -8.58 -10.77
CA LEU A 292 -7.24 -9.45 -10.35
C LEU A 292 -7.75 -10.32 -11.50
N LEU A 293 -7.90 -9.77 -12.70
CA LEU A 293 -8.28 -10.53 -13.89
C LEU A 293 -7.24 -11.61 -14.21
N MET A 294 -5.96 -11.28 -14.20
CA MET A 294 -4.89 -12.27 -14.41
C MET A 294 -4.93 -13.38 -13.35
N SER A 295 -5.11 -13.02 -12.08
CA SER A 295 -5.24 -14.00 -11.00
C SER A 295 -6.47 -14.89 -11.17
N ALA A 296 -7.60 -14.33 -11.62
CA ALA A 296 -8.81 -15.09 -11.94
C ALA A 296 -8.61 -16.04 -13.12
N LEU A 297 -7.87 -15.61 -14.16
CA LEU A 297 -7.51 -16.48 -15.30
C LEU A 297 -6.61 -17.65 -14.85
N VAL A 298 -5.64 -17.40 -13.96
CA VAL A 298 -4.81 -18.46 -13.39
C VAL A 298 -5.66 -19.45 -12.58
N ALA A 299 -6.63 -18.97 -11.80
CA ALA A 299 -7.58 -19.82 -11.09
C ALA A 299 -8.43 -20.66 -12.06
N LEU A 300 -8.91 -20.07 -13.13
CA LEU A 300 -9.69 -20.78 -14.17
C LEU A 300 -8.87 -21.87 -14.85
N VAL A 301 -7.61 -21.61 -15.20
CA VAL A 301 -6.67 -22.60 -15.74
C VAL A 301 -6.44 -23.75 -14.75
N SER A 302 -6.29 -23.43 -13.45
CA SER A 302 -6.12 -24.43 -12.40
C SER A 302 -7.36 -25.32 -12.23
N LEU A 303 -8.56 -24.74 -12.31
CA LEU A 303 -9.82 -25.49 -12.31
C LEU A 303 -10.00 -26.37 -13.56
N ALA A 304 -9.61 -25.87 -14.73
CA ALA A 304 -9.57 -26.67 -15.95
C ALA A 304 -8.58 -27.84 -15.83
N GLY A 305 -7.44 -27.62 -15.20
CA GLY A 305 -6.48 -28.67 -14.81
C GLY A 305 -7.11 -29.71 -13.89
N LEU A 306 -7.86 -29.29 -12.86
CA LEU A 306 -8.61 -30.20 -11.99
C LEU A 306 -9.57 -31.08 -12.78
N VAL A 307 -10.39 -30.47 -13.67
CA VAL A 307 -11.31 -31.22 -14.53
C VAL A 307 -10.56 -32.23 -15.39
N SER A 308 -9.46 -31.82 -16.01
CA SER A 308 -8.63 -32.68 -16.87
C SER A 308 -8.04 -33.87 -16.11
N VAL A 309 -7.52 -33.65 -14.91
CA VAL A 309 -6.96 -34.69 -14.04
C VAL A 309 -8.03 -35.69 -13.59
N VAL A 310 -9.20 -35.18 -13.16
CA VAL A 310 -10.32 -36.05 -12.78
C VAL A 310 -10.83 -36.83 -14.00
N MET A 311 -10.90 -36.23 -15.19
CA MET A 311 -11.29 -36.90 -16.44
C MET A 311 -10.32 -38.00 -16.87
N ALA A 312 -9.01 -37.75 -16.82
CA ALA A 312 -7.98 -38.76 -17.08
C ALA A 312 -8.11 -39.90 -16.08
N GLY A 313 -8.36 -39.60 -14.84
CA GLY A 313 -8.61 -40.54 -13.78
C GLY A 313 -9.82 -41.45 -13.99
N LEU A 314 -10.85 -41.00 -14.68
CA LEU A 314 -12.01 -41.84 -15.00
C LEU A 314 -11.64 -43.04 -15.88
N ASN A 315 -10.72 -42.85 -16.84
CA ASN A 315 -10.28 -43.95 -17.71
C ASN A 315 -9.54 -45.04 -16.95
N GLU A 316 -8.75 -44.69 -15.96
CA GLU A 316 -8.05 -45.64 -15.10
C GLU A 316 -9.01 -46.38 -14.14
N ARG A 317 -10.10 -45.72 -13.75
CA ARG A 317 -11.11 -46.24 -12.82
C ARG A 317 -12.31 -46.93 -13.47
N ARG A 318 -12.29 -47.14 -14.78
CA ARG A 318 -13.43 -47.78 -15.50
C ARG A 318 -13.90 -49.06 -14.84
N ARG A 319 -12.95 -49.95 -14.44
CA ARG A 319 -13.26 -51.20 -13.75
C ARG A 319 -13.87 -50.98 -12.37
N GLU A 320 -13.32 -50.06 -11.55
CA GLU A 320 -13.86 -49.75 -10.22
C GLU A 320 -15.28 -49.21 -10.29
N LEU A 321 -15.53 -48.27 -11.25
CA LEU A 321 -16.85 -47.69 -11.47
C LEU A 321 -17.83 -48.73 -12.01
N ALA A 322 -17.39 -49.65 -12.90
CA ALA A 322 -18.22 -50.73 -13.40
C ALA A 322 -18.63 -51.72 -12.30
N VAL A 323 -17.70 -52.09 -11.40
CA VAL A 323 -17.98 -52.91 -10.23
C VAL A 323 -18.97 -52.22 -9.28
N LEU A 324 -18.75 -50.93 -8.96
CA LEU A 324 -19.69 -50.16 -8.14
C LEU A 324 -21.10 -50.13 -8.74
N ARG A 325 -21.20 -49.96 -10.05
CA ARG A 325 -22.50 -49.98 -10.75
C ARG A 325 -23.13 -51.36 -10.80
N ALA A 326 -22.34 -52.40 -10.95
CA ALA A 326 -22.82 -53.81 -10.90
C ALA A 326 -23.40 -54.20 -9.52
N VAL A 327 -22.89 -53.60 -8.44
CA VAL A 327 -23.39 -53.77 -7.06
C VAL A 327 -24.57 -52.81 -6.78
N GLY A 328 -25.04 -52.03 -7.76
CA GLY A 328 -26.24 -51.16 -7.65
C GLY A 328 -25.98 -49.69 -7.36
N ALA A 329 -24.74 -49.21 -7.46
CA ALA A 329 -24.45 -47.79 -7.32
C ALA A 329 -25.03 -46.98 -8.51
N GLY A 330 -26.05 -46.18 -8.24
CA GLY A 330 -26.66 -45.30 -9.24
C GLY A 330 -25.83 -44.04 -9.48
N LEU A 331 -26.30 -43.19 -10.45
CA LEU A 331 -25.69 -41.92 -10.84
C LEU A 331 -25.29 -41.04 -9.63
N ARG A 332 -26.20 -40.92 -8.67
CA ARG A 332 -25.98 -40.04 -7.49
C ARG A 332 -24.77 -40.47 -6.66
N HIS A 333 -24.47 -41.77 -6.57
CA HIS A 333 -23.33 -42.27 -5.83
C HIS A 333 -22.01 -41.99 -6.55
N VAL A 334 -21.98 -42.14 -7.90
CA VAL A 334 -20.80 -41.83 -8.72
C VAL A 334 -20.52 -40.34 -8.71
N LEU A 335 -21.56 -39.51 -8.90
CA LEU A 335 -21.44 -38.04 -8.82
C LEU A 335 -20.94 -37.61 -7.44
N ALA A 336 -21.52 -38.15 -6.35
CA ALA A 336 -21.12 -37.81 -5.00
C ALA A 336 -19.66 -38.17 -4.72
N LEU A 337 -19.18 -39.33 -5.23
CA LEU A 337 -17.79 -39.76 -5.05
C LEU A 337 -16.82 -38.78 -5.74
N LEU A 338 -17.07 -38.44 -6.99
CA LEU A 338 -16.23 -37.53 -7.77
C LEU A 338 -16.31 -36.09 -7.26
N ALA A 339 -17.50 -35.63 -6.87
CA ALA A 339 -17.68 -34.35 -6.23
C ALA A 339 -16.93 -34.23 -4.90
N LEU A 340 -16.94 -35.32 -4.09
CA LEU A 340 -16.20 -35.36 -2.83
C LEU A 340 -14.69 -35.33 -3.06
N GLU A 341 -14.18 -36.08 -4.05
CA GLU A 341 -12.76 -36.08 -4.40
C GLU A 341 -12.31 -34.69 -4.88
N GLY A 342 -13.05 -34.04 -5.80
CA GLY A 342 -12.75 -32.70 -6.27
C GLY A 342 -12.86 -31.64 -5.16
N ALA A 343 -13.86 -31.78 -4.28
CA ALA A 343 -14.00 -30.90 -3.12
C ALA A 343 -12.80 -31.04 -2.17
N MET A 344 -12.34 -32.27 -1.89
CA MET A 344 -11.15 -32.48 -1.06
C MET A 344 -9.90 -31.85 -1.66
N VAL A 345 -9.67 -32.03 -2.97
CA VAL A 345 -8.52 -31.45 -3.68
C VAL A 345 -8.60 -29.93 -3.63
N THR A 346 -9.78 -29.36 -3.86
CA THR A 346 -9.98 -27.91 -3.83
C THR A 346 -9.77 -27.33 -2.43
N VAL A 347 -10.35 -27.98 -1.40
CA VAL A 347 -10.18 -27.56 0.01
C VAL A 347 -8.71 -27.60 0.41
N LEU A 348 -7.99 -28.69 0.10
CA LEU A 348 -6.55 -28.80 0.38
C LEU A 348 -5.74 -27.73 -0.37
N GLY A 349 -6.09 -27.47 -1.64
CA GLY A 349 -5.45 -26.43 -2.44
C GLY A 349 -5.67 -25.04 -1.85
N VAL A 350 -6.91 -24.70 -1.49
CA VAL A 350 -7.23 -23.40 -0.86
C VAL A 350 -6.52 -23.25 0.48
N LEU A 351 -6.56 -24.28 1.35
CA LEU A 351 -5.88 -24.24 2.64
C LEU A 351 -4.36 -24.05 2.48
N LEU A 352 -3.73 -24.79 1.56
CA LEU A 352 -2.32 -24.64 1.27
C LEU A 352 -2.01 -23.25 0.71
N GLY A 353 -2.87 -22.71 -0.16
CA GLY A 353 -2.73 -21.37 -0.70
C GLY A 353 -2.84 -20.28 0.36
N VAL A 354 -3.75 -20.41 1.32
CA VAL A 354 -3.84 -19.52 2.49
C VAL A 354 -2.55 -19.59 3.32
N VAL A 355 -2.04 -20.78 3.61
CA VAL A 355 -0.78 -20.94 4.34
C VAL A 355 0.38 -20.29 3.57
N MET A 356 0.45 -20.49 2.25
CA MET A 356 1.46 -19.83 1.40
C MET A 356 1.31 -18.31 1.44
N ALA A 357 0.10 -17.76 1.45
CA ALA A 357 -0.15 -16.32 1.53
C ALA A 357 0.33 -15.75 2.88
N LEU A 358 -0.01 -16.40 3.99
CA LEU A 358 0.43 -16.00 5.32
C LEU A 358 1.96 -16.06 5.46
N LEU A 359 2.59 -17.11 4.96
CA LEU A 359 4.05 -17.24 4.95
C LEU A 359 4.69 -16.20 4.04
N GLY A 360 4.11 -15.94 2.87
CA GLY A 360 4.55 -14.89 1.95
C GLY A 360 4.52 -13.52 2.61
N ILE A 361 3.43 -13.16 3.29
CA ILE A 361 3.30 -11.92 4.04
C ILE A 361 4.37 -11.85 5.14
N ALA A 362 4.51 -12.91 5.95
CA ALA A 362 5.47 -12.93 7.06
C ALA A 362 6.93 -12.78 6.59
N LEU A 363 7.29 -13.36 5.45
CA LEU A 363 8.65 -13.30 4.88
C LEU A 363 8.91 -11.99 4.12
N LEU A 364 7.93 -11.48 3.39
CA LEU A 364 8.09 -10.28 2.55
C LEU A 364 7.85 -8.99 3.32
N SER A 365 7.03 -8.99 4.38
CA SER A 365 6.69 -7.78 5.16
C SER A 365 7.93 -7.03 5.67
N PRO A 366 8.95 -7.67 6.28
CA PRO A 366 10.15 -6.95 6.74
C PRO A 366 10.92 -6.30 5.59
N TRP A 367 10.99 -6.98 4.43
CA TRP A 367 11.67 -6.46 3.25
C TRP A 367 10.91 -5.29 2.61
N LEU A 368 9.58 -5.42 2.45
CA LEU A 368 8.72 -4.35 1.94
C LEU A 368 8.73 -3.13 2.86
N GLN A 369 8.73 -3.36 4.17
CA GLN A 369 8.84 -2.30 5.15
C GLN A 369 10.20 -1.58 5.05
N ALA A 370 11.29 -2.33 4.87
CA ALA A 370 12.63 -1.76 4.78
C ALA A 370 12.87 -0.99 3.46
N GLN A 371 12.29 -1.44 2.33
CA GLN A 371 12.52 -0.81 1.02
C GLN A 371 11.48 0.27 0.68
N PHE A 372 10.22 0.04 1.00
CA PHE A 372 9.11 0.88 0.56
C PHE A 372 8.34 1.55 1.71
N GLY A 373 8.67 1.24 2.97
CA GLY A 373 7.92 1.73 4.14
C GLY A 373 6.51 1.12 4.25
N LEU A 374 6.21 0.06 3.47
CA LEU A 374 4.91 -0.59 3.47
C LEU A 374 4.85 -1.67 4.53
N THR A 375 3.90 -1.58 5.42
CA THR A 375 3.62 -2.61 6.42
C THR A 375 2.51 -3.51 5.91
N LEU A 376 2.81 -4.79 5.66
CA LEU A 376 1.78 -5.80 5.47
C LEU A 376 1.42 -6.39 6.84
N SER A 377 0.19 -6.21 7.27
CA SER A 377 -0.28 -6.73 8.56
C SER A 377 -0.81 -8.16 8.42
N LEU A 378 -0.59 -8.97 9.46
CA LEU A 378 -1.24 -10.28 9.62
C LEU A 378 -2.59 -10.10 10.31
N SER A 379 -3.43 -9.18 9.80
CA SER A 379 -4.77 -8.96 10.31
C SER A 379 -5.74 -10.07 9.86
N GLU A 380 -6.92 -10.11 10.47
CA GLU A 380 -8.01 -11.02 10.07
C GLU A 380 -8.37 -10.84 8.59
N PRO A 381 -8.75 -11.93 7.89
CA PRO A 381 -9.14 -11.85 6.49
C PRO A 381 -10.33 -10.90 6.29
N THR A 382 -10.25 -10.06 5.26
CA THR A 382 -11.32 -9.16 4.87
C THR A 382 -12.52 -9.93 4.31
N LEU A 383 -13.69 -9.29 4.25
CA LEU A 383 -14.88 -9.87 3.63
C LEU A 383 -14.62 -10.30 2.18
N ASN A 384 -13.84 -9.52 1.43
CA ASN A 384 -13.47 -9.84 0.05
C ASN A 384 -12.61 -11.09 -0.03
N GLU A 385 -11.63 -11.24 0.86
CA GLU A 385 -10.80 -12.45 0.94
C GLU A 385 -11.64 -13.70 1.26
N TRP A 386 -12.61 -13.61 2.16
CA TRP A 386 -13.56 -14.68 2.44
C TRP A 386 -14.43 -15.02 1.22
N LEU A 387 -14.93 -14.02 0.50
CA LEU A 387 -15.70 -14.22 -0.72
C LEU A 387 -14.87 -14.86 -1.85
N LEU A 388 -13.61 -14.48 -2.01
CA LEU A 388 -12.68 -15.10 -2.95
C LEU A 388 -12.43 -16.58 -2.62
N MET A 389 -12.16 -16.90 -1.36
CA MET A 389 -11.99 -18.29 -0.92
C MET A 389 -13.26 -19.12 -1.13
N ALA A 390 -14.42 -18.59 -0.76
CA ALA A 390 -15.71 -19.23 -0.96
C ALA A 390 -16.00 -19.47 -2.45
N SER A 391 -15.72 -18.49 -3.31
CA SER A 391 -15.92 -18.60 -4.76
C SER A 391 -15.04 -19.69 -5.38
N LEU A 392 -13.78 -19.82 -4.96
CA LEU A 392 -12.88 -20.88 -5.40
C LEU A 392 -13.36 -22.27 -4.95
N LEU A 393 -13.84 -22.39 -3.70
CA LEU A 393 -14.38 -23.64 -3.18
C LEU A 393 -15.63 -24.08 -3.97
N VAL A 394 -16.56 -23.15 -4.22
CA VAL A 394 -17.76 -23.41 -4.99
C VAL A 394 -17.42 -23.74 -6.45
N ALA A 395 -16.54 -22.98 -7.09
CA ALA A 395 -16.12 -23.22 -8.47
C ALA A 395 -15.41 -24.56 -8.62
N GLY A 396 -14.54 -24.93 -7.69
CA GLY A 396 -13.86 -26.23 -7.69
C GLY A 396 -14.82 -27.39 -7.48
N TRP A 397 -15.79 -27.24 -6.58
CA TRP A 397 -16.85 -28.22 -6.38
C TRP A 397 -17.71 -28.40 -7.66
N LEU A 398 -18.14 -27.31 -8.29
CA LEU A 398 -18.90 -27.35 -9.54
C LEU A 398 -18.07 -27.96 -10.69
N ALA A 399 -16.81 -27.58 -10.80
CA ALA A 399 -15.88 -28.11 -11.81
C ALA A 399 -15.75 -29.64 -11.68
N SER A 400 -15.74 -30.18 -10.46
CA SER A 400 -15.65 -31.61 -10.21
C SER A 400 -16.90 -32.40 -10.61
N LEU A 401 -18.06 -31.76 -10.80
CA LEU A 401 -19.28 -32.41 -11.28
C LEU A 401 -19.24 -32.73 -12.79
N LEU A 402 -18.48 -31.95 -13.57
CA LEU A 402 -18.38 -32.13 -15.02
C LEU A 402 -17.89 -33.53 -15.43
N PRO A 403 -16.78 -34.07 -14.84
CA PRO A 403 -16.35 -35.43 -15.07
C PRO A 403 -17.39 -36.46 -14.66
N GLY A 404 -18.10 -36.22 -13.55
CA GLY A 404 -19.14 -37.11 -13.07
C GLY A 404 -20.29 -37.31 -14.04
N ILE A 405 -20.75 -36.24 -14.67
CA ILE A 405 -21.80 -36.30 -15.71
C ILE A 405 -21.31 -37.15 -16.91
N ARG A 406 -20.06 -36.99 -17.31
CA ARG A 406 -19.47 -37.76 -18.42
C ARG A 406 -19.28 -39.24 -18.00
N ALA A 407 -18.86 -39.54 -16.80
CA ALA A 407 -18.72 -40.89 -16.29
C ALA A 407 -20.04 -41.67 -16.31
N TYR A 408 -21.17 -41.01 -16.07
CA TYR A 408 -22.47 -41.63 -16.13
C TYR A 408 -22.89 -42.02 -17.56
N ARG A 409 -22.50 -41.23 -18.57
CA ARG A 409 -22.82 -41.52 -19.98
C ARG A 409 -22.00 -42.68 -20.56
N LEU A 410 -20.94 -43.13 -19.89
CA LEU A 410 -20.19 -44.31 -20.30
C LEU A 410 -21.03 -45.57 -20.00
N SER A 411 -21.21 -46.42 -21.02
CA SER A 411 -22.05 -47.60 -20.89
C SER A 411 -21.41 -48.66 -19.96
N LEU A 412 -22.25 -49.50 -19.33
CA LEU A 412 -21.78 -50.64 -18.51
C LEU A 412 -20.96 -51.62 -19.35
N ALA A 413 -21.34 -51.81 -20.61
CA ALA A 413 -20.67 -52.72 -21.56
C ALA A 413 -19.21 -52.31 -21.82
N ASP A 414 -18.93 -50.97 -21.92
CA ASP A 414 -17.58 -50.44 -22.20
C ASP A 414 -16.58 -50.67 -21.04
N GLY A 415 -17.07 -50.90 -19.83
CA GLY A 415 -16.24 -51.12 -18.63
C GLY A 415 -15.86 -52.59 -18.38
N LEU A 416 -16.57 -53.53 -18.97
CA LEU A 416 -16.38 -54.99 -18.73
C LEU A 416 -15.77 -55.71 -19.94
N SER A 417 -15.72 -55.10 -21.13
CA SER A 417 -15.07 -55.68 -22.31
C SER A 417 -13.54 -55.44 -22.24
N PRO A 418 -12.70 -56.47 -22.35
CA PRO A 418 -11.28 -56.27 -22.55
C PRO A 418 -11.02 -55.65 -23.89
N ARG A 419 -10.33 -54.50 -23.95
CA ARG A 419 -9.74 -54.03 -25.20
C ARG A 419 -8.54 -54.89 -25.50
N ILE A 420 -8.64 -55.72 -26.53
CA ILE A 420 -7.54 -56.43 -27.19
C ILE A 420 -6.71 -55.39 -27.93
#